data_61484d4e2959f5a243d8d80f95c121b6
#
_entry.id   61484d4e2959f5a243d8d80f95c121b6
#
_cell.length_a   1.000
_cell.length_b   1.000
_cell.length_c   1.000
_cell.angle_alpha   90.00
_cell.angle_beta   90.00
_cell.angle_gamma   90.00
#
_symmetry.space_group_name_H-M   'P 1'
#
loop_
_entity.id
_entity.type
_entity.pdbx_description
1 polymer ?
#
loop_
_entity_poly.entity_id
_entity_poly.type
_entity_poly.pdbx_seq_one_letter_code
_entity_poly.pdbx_strand_id
1 'polypeptide(L)'
;MAQGDETADSKQPVHGSPQSQQHGAPRHQGDAPQVTVLIIDDEEPVRETLVEVLSISGYRTITAASVGEAEEAKQRLGVEGIHLVITDIHLTPGRQVRAGYVLAQRWRRQHPRLPIILISGDSSNQDLPEVRDGSLRFLLKPFQMEAFLEVVREALGR
;
A
#
# COMPACT_ATOMS: atom_id res chain seq x y z
N MET A 1 59.63 -37.19 58.45
CA MET A 1 59.71 -38.55 57.90
C MET A 1 58.78 -38.59 56.70
N ALA A 2 59.40 -38.58 55.59
CA ALA A 2 59.34 -39.53 54.50
C ALA A 2 58.15 -39.30 53.63
N GLN A 3 58.35 -38.72 52.43
CA GLN A 3 58.68 -39.41 51.16
C GLN A 3 57.41 -40.06 50.57
N GLY A 4 57.10 -39.91 49.42
CA GLY A 4 57.65 -39.80 48.09
C GLY A 4 56.46 -39.61 47.13
N ASP A 5 56.71 -38.94 46.16
CA ASP A 5 57.27 -39.37 44.88
C ASP A 5 56.16 -39.67 43.81
N GLU A 6 56.35 -38.90 42.76
CA GLU A 6 56.23 -39.26 41.31
C GLU A 6 54.87 -39.79 40.79
N THR A 7 54.45 -39.46 39.73
CA THR A 7 54.99 -39.11 38.38
C THR A 7 53.89 -38.60 37.48
N ALA A 8 54.29 -37.70 36.61
CA ALA A 8 53.81 -37.40 35.30
C ALA A 8 52.88 -38.44 34.63
N ASP A 9 51.84 -38.00 33.99
CA ASP A 9 51.76 -38.24 32.55
C ASP A 9 50.88 -37.23 31.84
N SER A 10 51.45 -36.71 30.82
CA SER A 10 50.90 -35.86 29.82
C SER A 10 49.80 -36.57 29.08
N LYS A 11 48.64 -35.93 28.89
CA LYS A 11 47.89 -36.04 27.64
C LYS A 11 46.88 -34.94 27.57
N GLN A 12 47.19 -33.93 26.79
CA GLN A 12 46.15 -33.21 26.11
C GLN A 12 45.44 -34.13 25.10
N PRO A 13 44.17 -33.93 24.92
CA PRO A 13 43.64 -33.91 23.56
C PRO A 13 42.78 -32.70 23.31
N VAL A 14 43.20 -32.09 22.29
CA VAL A 14 42.48 -31.68 21.07
C VAL A 14 41.23 -30.85 21.23
N HIS A 15 41.46 -29.67 20.79
CA HIS A 15 40.51 -28.75 20.22
C HIS A 15 39.28 -29.42 19.60
N GLY A 16 38.14 -29.11 20.13
CA GLY A 16 36.86 -29.22 19.48
C GLY A 16 36.12 -27.93 19.64
N SER A 17 36.41 -26.96 18.80
CA SER A 17 35.60 -25.76 18.69
C SER A 17 34.22 -26.19 18.14
N PRO A 18 33.10 -25.87 18.79
CA PRO A 18 31.82 -26.01 18.15
C PRO A 18 31.73 -24.91 17.11
N GLN A 19 31.73 -25.34 15.87
CA GLN A 19 31.35 -24.50 14.75
C GLN A 19 29.98 -23.91 15.03
N SER A 20 29.97 -22.61 15.22
CA SER A 20 28.77 -21.81 15.18
C SER A 20 28.13 -21.98 13.80
N GLN A 21 27.19 -22.90 13.71
CA GLN A 21 26.26 -22.93 12.59
C GLN A 21 25.42 -21.64 12.69
N GLN A 22 25.87 -20.63 12.01
CA GLN A 22 25.05 -19.48 11.67
C GLN A 22 23.91 -20.04 10.79
N HIS A 23 22.78 -20.29 11.43
CA HIS A 23 21.54 -20.40 10.73
C HIS A 23 21.28 -19.03 10.12
N GLY A 24 21.62 -18.91 8.85
CA GLY A 24 21.25 -17.77 8.05
C GLY A 24 19.73 -17.62 8.15
N ALA A 25 19.29 -16.54 8.78
CA ALA A 25 17.91 -16.13 8.70
C ALA A 25 17.50 -16.14 7.22
N PRO A 26 16.29 -16.62 6.90
CA PRO A 26 15.83 -16.58 5.52
C PRO A 26 15.90 -15.11 5.06
N ARG A 27 16.75 -14.88 4.07
CA ARG A 27 16.78 -13.60 3.37
C ARG A 27 15.39 -13.45 2.76
N HIS A 28 14.60 -12.54 3.29
CA HIS A 28 13.37 -12.14 2.65
C HIS A 28 13.71 -11.73 1.23
N GLN A 29 13.23 -12.53 0.29
CA GLN A 29 13.38 -12.28 -1.13
C GLN A 29 12.70 -10.95 -1.44
N GLY A 30 13.51 -9.97 -1.87
CA GLY A 30 13.12 -8.85 -2.70
C GLY A 30 12.08 -7.92 -2.08
N ASP A 31 12.51 -6.99 -1.22
CA ASP A 31 11.78 -5.73 -1.00
C ASP A 31 11.82 -4.87 -2.29
N ALA A 32 11.08 -5.29 -3.31
CA ALA A 32 10.60 -4.33 -4.27
C ALA A 32 9.70 -3.35 -3.51
N PRO A 33 9.86 -2.04 -3.66
CA PRO A 33 9.06 -1.06 -2.92
C PRO A 33 7.58 -1.38 -3.12
N GLN A 34 6.90 -1.75 -2.04
CA GLN A 34 5.51 -2.17 -2.07
C GLN A 34 4.65 -0.97 -2.46
N VAL A 35 3.91 -1.11 -3.55
CA VAL A 35 3.02 -0.05 -4.02
C VAL A 35 1.92 0.20 -3.00
N THR A 36 1.81 1.42 -2.53
CA THR A 36 0.81 1.86 -1.56
C THR A 36 -0.35 2.55 -2.26
N VAL A 37 -1.56 2.07 -2.01
CA VAL A 37 -2.82 2.60 -2.54
C VAL A 37 -3.62 3.23 -1.40
N LEU A 38 -3.98 4.50 -1.55
CA LEU A 38 -4.89 5.19 -0.64
C LEU A 38 -6.32 5.09 -1.17
N ILE A 39 -7.21 4.52 -0.37
CA ILE A 39 -8.64 4.33 -0.68
C ILE A 39 -9.45 5.32 0.15
N ILE A 40 -10.25 6.14 -0.50
CA ILE A 40 -11.07 7.17 0.13
C ILE A 40 -12.53 6.92 -0.25
N ASP A 41 -13.32 6.46 0.70
CA ASP A 41 -14.75 6.18 0.53
C ASP A 41 -15.40 6.27 1.91
N ASP A 42 -16.56 6.89 2.06
CA ASP A 42 -17.28 7.01 3.34
C ASP A 42 -18.04 5.73 3.69
N GLU A 43 -18.26 4.83 2.73
CA GLU A 43 -18.90 3.53 2.93
C GLU A 43 -17.87 2.47 3.37
N GLU A 44 -17.92 2.06 4.64
CA GLU A 44 -17.00 1.06 5.19
C GLU A 44 -16.99 -0.26 4.41
N PRO A 45 -18.15 -0.87 4.04
CA PRO A 45 -18.15 -2.12 3.27
C PRO A 45 -17.46 -2.00 1.91
N VAL A 46 -17.53 -0.84 1.27
CA VAL A 46 -16.84 -0.58 0.00
C VAL A 46 -15.33 -0.54 0.24
N ARG A 47 -14.88 0.21 1.27
CA ARG A 47 -13.46 0.25 1.63
C ARG A 47 -12.90 -1.13 1.95
N GLU A 48 -13.60 -1.93 2.76
CA GLU A 48 -13.17 -3.29 3.12
C GLU A 48 -13.02 -4.18 1.90
N THR A 49 -13.98 -4.17 0.98
CA THR A 49 -13.92 -4.94 -0.26
C THR A 49 -12.71 -4.54 -1.12
N LEU A 50 -12.46 -3.25 -1.27
CA LEU A 50 -11.33 -2.76 -2.07
C LEU A 50 -9.98 -3.10 -1.40
N VAL A 51 -9.90 -3.02 -0.06
CA VAL A 51 -8.73 -3.43 0.72
C VAL A 51 -8.42 -4.90 0.50
N GLU A 52 -9.43 -5.77 0.59
CA GLU A 52 -9.26 -7.22 0.41
C GLU A 52 -8.69 -7.53 -0.99
N VAL A 53 -9.34 -7.01 -2.03
CA VAL A 53 -8.95 -7.26 -3.42
C VAL A 53 -7.54 -6.76 -3.72
N LEU A 54 -7.20 -5.56 -3.26
CA LEU A 54 -5.87 -4.97 -3.47
C LEU A 54 -4.79 -5.68 -2.67
N SER A 55 -5.09 -6.08 -1.42
CA SER A 55 -4.14 -6.80 -0.56
C SER A 55 -3.80 -8.17 -1.13
N ILE A 56 -4.79 -8.92 -1.62
CA ILE A 56 -4.59 -10.21 -2.32
C ILE A 56 -3.73 -10.00 -3.57
N SER A 57 -3.87 -8.86 -4.23
CA SER A 57 -3.09 -8.48 -5.41
C SER A 57 -1.68 -7.95 -5.08
N GLY A 58 -1.27 -7.95 -3.81
CA GLY A 58 0.08 -7.58 -3.37
C GLY A 58 0.29 -6.08 -3.14
N TYR A 59 -0.76 -5.27 -3.14
CA TYR A 59 -0.69 -3.85 -2.83
C TYR A 59 -0.78 -3.60 -1.32
N ARG A 60 -0.05 -2.60 -0.83
CA ARG A 60 -0.27 -2.04 0.49
C ARG A 60 -1.46 -1.07 0.40
N THR A 61 -2.39 -1.17 1.33
CA THR A 61 -3.58 -0.32 1.36
C THR A 61 -3.61 0.58 2.59
N ILE A 62 -4.11 1.79 2.39
CA ILE A 62 -4.42 2.76 3.44
C ILE A 62 -5.81 3.28 3.14
N THR A 63 -6.63 3.46 4.16
CA THR A 63 -8.01 3.88 4.03
C THR A 63 -8.26 5.22 4.69
N ALA A 64 -9.22 5.95 4.15
CA ALA A 64 -9.77 7.17 4.70
C ALA A 64 -11.28 7.22 4.46
N ALA A 65 -12.05 7.59 5.46
CA ALA A 65 -13.51 7.72 5.35
C ALA A 65 -13.94 9.15 4.98
N SER A 66 -13.01 10.09 4.96
CA SER A 66 -13.28 11.51 4.70
C SER A 66 -12.09 12.22 4.05
N VAL A 67 -12.33 13.42 3.55
CA VAL A 67 -11.26 14.31 3.06
C VAL A 67 -10.25 14.61 4.15
N GLY A 68 -10.71 14.84 5.40
CA GLY A 68 -9.82 15.12 6.54
C GLY A 68 -8.85 13.97 6.79
N GLU A 69 -9.36 12.74 6.89
CA GLU A 69 -8.53 11.53 7.07
C GLU A 69 -7.56 11.30 5.90
N ALA A 70 -7.99 11.60 4.67
CA ALA A 70 -7.13 11.51 3.50
C ALA A 70 -5.96 12.51 3.55
N GLU A 71 -6.21 13.75 3.99
CA GLU A 71 -5.16 14.75 4.19
C GLU A 71 -4.19 14.34 5.32
N GLU A 72 -4.69 13.79 6.42
CA GLU A 72 -3.86 13.25 7.50
C GLU A 72 -2.98 12.11 7.01
N ALA A 73 -3.53 11.18 6.22
CA ALA A 73 -2.78 10.09 5.62
C ALA A 73 -1.65 10.63 4.71
N LYS A 74 -1.96 11.62 3.87
CA LYS A 74 -0.97 12.26 3.00
C LYS A 74 0.13 12.97 3.81
N GLN A 75 -0.22 13.66 4.89
CA GLN A 75 0.76 14.33 5.76
C GLN A 75 1.69 13.33 6.44
N ARG A 76 1.14 12.21 6.93
CA ARG A 76 1.90 11.17 7.63
C ARG A 76 2.87 10.42 6.73
N LEU A 77 2.48 10.13 5.49
CA LEU A 77 3.25 9.31 4.55
C LEU A 77 4.14 10.12 3.62
N GLY A 78 3.85 11.38 3.44
CA GLY A 78 4.32 12.15 2.29
C GLY A 78 3.65 11.71 0.99
N VAL A 79 3.61 12.57 0.01
CA VAL A 79 3.05 12.23 -1.31
C VAL A 79 3.81 11.10 -1.99
N GLU A 80 5.12 11.03 -1.78
CA GLU A 80 6.00 9.98 -2.32
C GLU A 80 5.67 8.59 -1.73
N GLY A 81 5.06 8.55 -0.55
CA GLY A 81 4.59 7.31 0.09
C GLY A 81 3.25 6.80 -0.42
N ILE A 82 2.58 7.56 -1.30
CA ILE A 82 1.30 7.19 -1.93
C ILE A 82 1.52 7.04 -3.43
N HIS A 83 1.28 5.84 -3.94
CA HIS A 83 1.54 5.52 -5.35
C HIS A 83 0.29 5.58 -6.22
N LEU A 84 -0.90 5.48 -5.61
CA LEU A 84 -2.19 5.57 -6.28
C LEU A 84 -3.24 6.05 -5.27
N VAL A 85 -4.16 6.88 -5.73
CA VAL A 85 -5.35 7.27 -4.97
C VAL A 85 -6.59 6.74 -5.66
N ILE A 86 -7.49 6.14 -4.89
CA ILE A 86 -8.82 5.74 -5.32
C ILE A 86 -9.81 6.48 -4.44
N THR A 87 -10.70 7.28 -5.02
CA THR A 87 -11.65 8.07 -4.24
C THR A 87 -13.05 8.00 -4.82
N ASP A 88 -14.04 7.80 -3.94
CA ASP A 88 -15.43 8.10 -4.28
C ASP A 88 -15.55 9.60 -4.56
N ILE A 89 -16.38 9.96 -5.53
CA ILE A 89 -16.66 11.36 -5.85
C ILE A 89 -17.46 12.03 -4.73
N HIS A 90 -18.36 11.28 -4.08
CA HIS A 90 -19.26 11.78 -3.04
C HIS A 90 -18.89 11.23 -1.67
N LEU A 91 -18.17 12.00 -0.88
CA LEU A 91 -17.62 11.59 0.43
C LEU A 91 -18.40 12.11 1.65
N THR A 92 -19.64 12.56 1.51
CA THR A 92 -20.39 13.11 2.63
C THR A 92 -21.86 12.78 2.54
N PRO A 93 -22.57 12.74 3.70
CA PRO A 93 -24.02 12.67 3.72
C PRO A 93 -24.57 13.93 3.04
N GLY A 94 -25.11 13.77 1.86
CA GLY A 94 -25.58 14.82 0.98
C GLY A 94 -24.81 14.80 -0.33
N ARG A 95 -25.28 13.98 -1.28
CA ARG A 95 -24.67 13.74 -2.60
C ARG A 95 -24.47 15.00 -3.47
N GLN A 96 -24.78 16.18 -2.95
CA GLN A 96 -24.63 17.44 -3.67
C GLN A 96 -23.18 17.98 -3.65
N VAL A 97 -22.35 17.51 -2.71
CA VAL A 97 -20.96 17.95 -2.62
C VAL A 97 -20.06 16.83 -3.17
N ARG A 98 -19.39 17.11 -4.29
CA ARG A 98 -18.41 16.20 -4.90
C ARG A 98 -17.05 16.34 -4.20
N ALA A 99 -17.02 16.12 -2.88
CA ALA A 99 -15.82 16.37 -2.06
C ALA A 99 -14.61 15.57 -2.49
N GLY A 100 -14.81 14.29 -2.88
CA GLY A 100 -13.74 13.45 -3.41
C GLY A 100 -13.20 13.93 -4.76
N TYR A 101 -14.08 14.42 -5.63
CA TYR A 101 -13.65 15.00 -6.90
C TYR A 101 -12.87 16.32 -6.69
N VAL A 102 -13.33 17.19 -5.81
CA VAL A 102 -12.62 18.45 -5.48
C VAL A 102 -11.24 18.14 -4.88
N LEU A 103 -11.16 17.13 -4.02
CA LEU A 103 -9.88 16.63 -3.48
C LEU A 103 -8.96 16.12 -4.61
N ALA A 104 -9.48 15.29 -5.50
CA ALA A 104 -8.75 14.73 -6.63
C ALA A 104 -8.20 15.83 -7.56
N GLN A 105 -9.03 16.82 -7.90
CA GLN A 105 -8.58 17.97 -8.70
C GLN A 105 -7.45 18.73 -8.03
N ARG A 106 -7.57 18.99 -6.71
CA ARG A 106 -6.54 19.72 -5.95
C ARG A 106 -5.24 18.93 -5.91
N TRP A 107 -5.29 17.63 -5.57
CA TRP A 107 -4.11 16.79 -5.49
C TRP A 107 -3.47 16.58 -6.87
N ARG A 108 -4.26 16.43 -7.92
CA ARG A 108 -3.74 16.33 -9.29
C ARG A 108 -2.97 17.58 -9.71
N ARG A 109 -3.45 18.77 -9.36
CA ARG A 109 -2.72 20.03 -9.62
C ARG A 109 -1.42 20.15 -8.83
N GLN A 110 -1.43 19.73 -7.56
CA GLN A 110 -0.26 19.77 -6.68
C GLN A 110 0.76 18.68 -7.02
N HIS A 111 0.30 17.53 -7.45
CA HIS A 111 1.08 16.31 -7.69
C HIS A 111 0.74 15.70 -9.06
N PRO A 112 1.22 16.29 -10.17
CA PRO A 112 0.82 15.88 -11.53
C PRO A 112 1.16 14.44 -11.90
N ARG A 113 2.06 13.79 -11.15
CA ARG A 113 2.47 12.40 -11.38
C ARG A 113 1.69 11.39 -10.53
N LEU A 114 0.93 11.84 -9.54
CA LEU A 114 0.15 10.95 -8.70
C LEU A 114 -1.08 10.47 -9.48
N PRO A 115 -1.19 9.18 -9.80
CA PRO A 115 -2.38 8.66 -10.46
C PRO A 115 -3.57 8.66 -9.50
N ILE A 116 -4.74 9.03 -10.01
CA ILE A 116 -5.99 9.08 -9.24
C ILE A 116 -7.11 8.43 -10.04
N ILE A 117 -7.83 7.52 -9.39
CA ILE A 117 -9.03 6.87 -9.91
C ILE A 117 -10.24 7.42 -9.15
N LEU A 118 -11.20 7.97 -9.89
CA LEU A 118 -12.50 8.36 -9.35
C LEU A 118 -13.47 7.18 -9.46
N ILE A 119 -14.23 6.94 -8.41
CA ILE A 119 -15.31 5.95 -8.40
C ILE A 119 -16.64 6.66 -8.16
N SER A 120 -17.69 6.30 -8.87
CA SER A 120 -19.03 6.83 -8.66
C SER A 120 -20.10 5.89 -9.20
N GLY A 121 -21.28 5.93 -8.56
CA GLY A 121 -22.50 5.30 -9.09
C GLY A 121 -23.24 6.13 -10.13
N ASP A 122 -22.79 7.35 -10.40
CA ASP A 122 -23.40 8.28 -11.36
C ASP A 122 -22.58 8.34 -12.65
N SER A 123 -23.15 7.82 -13.73
CA SER A 123 -22.49 7.76 -15.04
C SER A 123 -22.21 9.14 -15.66
N SER A 124 -22.93 10.19 -15.25
CA SER A 124 -22.68 11.55 -15.76
C SER A 124 -21.29 12.06 -15.39
N ASN A 125 -20.63 11.46 -14.38
CA ASN A 125 -19.27 11.81 -14.00
C ASN A 125 -18.20 11.38 -15.01
N GLN A 126 -18.55 10.56 -16.00
CA GLN A 126 -17.66 10.23 -17.14
C GLN A 126 -17.38 11.47 -18.00
N ASP A 127 -18.28 12.43 -17.98
CA ASP A 127 -18.18 13.69 -18.75
C ASP A 127 -17.38 14.79 -18.05
N LEU A 128 -16.83 14.51 -16.84
CA LEU A 128 -15.93 15.43 -16.18
C LEU A 128 -14.72 15.75 -17.05
N PRO A 129 -14.29 17.02 -17.14
CA PRO A 129 -13.19 17.42 -18.00
C PRO A 129 -11.92 16.60 -17.81
N GLU A 130 -11.53 16.33 -16.57
CA GLU A 130 -10.31 15.58 -16.23
C GLU A 130 -10.43 14.07 -16.51
N VAL A 131 -11.65 13.55 -16.61
CA VAL A 131 -11.89 12.16 -17.04
C VAL A 131 -11.79 12.11 -18.56
N ARG A 132 -12.37 13.07 -19.26
CA ARG A 132 -12.35 13.14 -20.73
C ARG A 132 -10.96 13.38 -21.30
N ASP A 133 -10.13 14.18 -20.63
CA ASP A 133 -8.75 14.45 -21.06
C ASP A 133 -7.74 13.38 -20.54
N GLY A 134 -8.23 12.41 -19.75
CA GLY A 134 -7.44 11.31 -19.24
C GLY A 134 -6.53 11.67 -18.05
N SER A 135 -6.65 12.87 -17.50
CA SER A 135 -5.85 13.27 -16.33
C SER A 135 -6.32 12.64 -15.03
N LEU A 136 -7.59 12.25 -14.95
CA LEU A 136 -8.16 11.39 -13.93
C LEU A 136 -8.80 10.17 -14.58
N ARG A 137 -8.65 9.01 -13.96
CA ARG A 137 -9.36 7.79 -14.39
C ARG A 137 -10.71 7.72 -13.70
N PHE A 138 -11.66 7.02 -14.32
CA PHE A 138 -13.01 6.88 -13.78
C PHE A 138 -13.47 5.43 -13.84
N LEU A 139 -14.16 4.99 -12.78
CA LEU A 139 -14.77 3.68 -12.69
C LEU A 139 -16.21 3.81 -12.19
N LEU A 140 -17.17 3.33 -12.98
CA LEU A 140 -18.59 3.38 -12.65
C LEU A 140 -18.97 2.20 -11.75
N LYS A 141 -19.63 2.46 -10.60
CA LYS A 141 -20.25 1.45 -9.73
C LYS A 141 -21.60 0.99 -10.31
N PRO A 142 -21.95 -0.31 -10.25
CA PRO A 142 -21.12 -1.43 -9.80
C PRO A 142 -20.12 -1.87 -10.88
N PHE A 143 -18.96 -2.36 -10.47
CA PHE A 143 -17.91 -2.85 -11.36
C PHE A 143 -17.46 -4.26 -10.97
N GLN A 144 -16.94 -5.00 -11.95
CA GLN A 144 -16.31 -6.30 -11.72
C GLN A 144 -14.90 -6.10 -11.14
N MET A 145 -14.47 -7.00 -10.26
CA MET A 145 -13.16 -6.88 -9.62
C MET A 145 -12.00 -6.98 -10.59
N GLU A 146 -12.14 -7.77 -11.65
CA GLU A 146 -11.15 -7.88 -12.72
C GLU A 146 -10.98 -6.54 -13.45
N ALA A 147 -12.09 -5.88 -13.81
CA ALA A 147 -12.06 -4.57 -14.46
C ALA A 147 -11.46 -3.50 -13.54
N PHE A 148 -11.76 -3.54 -12.25
CA PHE A 148 -11.15 -2.67 -11.25
C PHE A 148 -9.63 -2.85 -11.18
N LEU A 149 -9.15 -4.09 -11.07
CA LEU A 149 -7.71 -4.38 -11.02
C LEU A 149 -6.99 -4.02 -12.33
N GLU A 150 -7.66 -4.12 -13.46
CA GLU A 150 -7.12 -3.67 -14.75
C GLU A 150 -6.89 -2.15 -14.75
N VAL A 151 -7.89 -1.36 -14.34
CA VAL A 151 -7.76 0.10 -14.20
C VAL A 151 -6.67 0.49 -13.21
N VAL A 152 -6.51 -0.25 -12.11
CA VAL A 152 -5.43 -0.05 -11.13
C VAL A 152 -4.06 -0.28 -11.76
N ARG A 153 -3.88 -1.41 -12.48
CA ARG A 153 -2.62 -1.71 -13.19
C ARG A 153 -2.28 -0.66 -14.23
N GLU A 154 -3.24 -0.26 -15.04
CA GLU A 154 -3.06 0.78 -16.04
C GLU A 154 -2.69 2.13 -15.40
N ALA A 155 -3.34 2.51 -14.28
CA ALA A 155 -3.04 3.75 -13.56
C ALA A 155 -1.61 3.76 -13.04
N LEU A 156 -1.09 2.60 -12.64
CA LEU A 156 0.27 2.41 -12.15
C LEU A 156 1.31 2.18 -13.28
N GLY A 157 0.88 2.14 -14.54
CA GLY A 157 1.76 1.89 -15.68
C GLY A 157 2.30 0.46 -15.75
N ARG A 158 1.48 -0.52 -15.31
CA ARG A 158 1.86 -1.93 -15.21
C ARG A 158 0.98 -2.80 -16.10
#